data_0561cc72a433b2aeb636a012ab850cdf
#
_entry.id   0561cc72a433b2aeb636a012ab850cdf
#
_cell.length_a   1.000
_cell.length_b   1.000
_cell.length_c   1.000
_cell.angle_alpha   90.00
_cell.angle_beta   90.00
_cell.angle_gamma   90.00
#
_symmetry.space_group_name_H-M   'P 1'
#
loop_
_entity.id
_entity.type
_entity.pdbx_description
1 polymer ?
#
loop_
_entity_poly.entity_id
_entity_poly.type
_entity_poly.pdbx_seq_one_letter_code
_entity_poly.pdbx_strand_id
1 'polypeptide(L)'
;YEITTRLVGSEMCIRDSDNLMDRFKKLACDPEGKYTVCYSWGVTGMVYDKTKVKTKPDSWDALWNKDLSGQILMFNNSRDAMAIAMQLEGIDPANCTKKDVDKAAAKLKEQKPLLKKYVMDQVFTEMENSQSAIAPYYAGDIMTMIDNNEDLDYAMPKDGSNLFYDAMCIPKCSKNKENAEKFINFMQDPEIAAANFEYLNYATPNQVAYDDYIDEDVKKNEFIFPSDEYLDKCYVFSNVSDEVYSYMQEQFVKIQAD
;
A
#
# COMPACT_ATOMS: atom_id res chain seq x y z
N TYR A 1 -6.07 9.60 6.57
CA TYR A 1 -6.68 10.93 6.29
C TYR A 1 -8.03 10.68 5.64
N GLU A 2 -9.11 11.15 6.30
CA GLU A 2 -10.48 11.02 5.83
C GLU A 2 -10.69 11.85 4.57
N ILE A 3 -10.78 11.20 3.44
CA ILE A 3 -11.25 11.82 2.19
C ILE A 3 -12.78 12.05 2.22
N THR A 4 -13.51 11.44 3.15
CA THR A 4 -14.97 11.28 3.07
C THR A 4 -15.83 12.41 3.63
N THR A 5 -15.32 13.36 4.40
CA THR A 5 -16.18 14.41 4.97
C THR A 5 -15.69 15.85 4.78
N ARG A 6 -14.47 16.08 4.33
CA ARG A 6 -13.91 17.43 4.15
C ARG A 6 -13.35 17.77 2.77
N LEU A 7 -13.13 16.78 1.91
CA LEU A 7 -12.79 16.99 0.51
C LEU A 7 -14.05 16.88 -0.35
N VAL A 8 -14.93 17.86 -0.23
CA VAL A 8 -15.86 18.14 -1.32
C VAL A 8 -15.00 18.75 -2.43
N GLY A 9 -14.47 17.85 -3.30
CA GLY A 9 -13.77 18.26 -4.50
C GLY A 9 -14.70 19.06 -5.40
N SER A 10 -14.17 19.92 -6.24
CA SER A 10 -14.92 20.43 -7.38
C SER A 10 -15.02 19.31 -8.41
N GLU A 11 -16.17 19.14 -9.06
CA GLU A 11 -16.28 18.25 -10.22
C GLU A 11 -15.16 18.58 -11.20
N MET A 12 -14.43 17.55 -11.63
CA MET A 12 -13.29 17.69 -12.52
C MET A 12 -13.69 17.29 -13.94
N CYS A 13 -13.42 18.20 -14.87
CA CYS A 13 -13.52 17.91 -16.31
C CYS A 13 -12.14 17.46 -16.80
N ILE A 14 -11.76 16.22 -16.50
CA ILE A 14 -10.49 15.65 -16.93
C ILE A 14 -10.74 14.81 -18.17
N ARG A 15 -10.15 15.24 -19.30
CA ARG A 15 -10.33 14.60 -20.60
C ARG A 15 -9.60 13.25 -20.71
N ASP A 16 -8.50 13.10 -19.96
CA ASP A 16 -7.60 11.94 -20.09
C ASP A 16 -7.93 10.81 -19.10
N SER A 17 -9.03 10.95 -18.33
CA SER A 17 -9.57 9.85 -17.50
C SER A 17 -10.01 8.62 -18.32
N ASP A 18 -10.22 8.79 -19.62
CA ASP A 18 -10.53 7.68 -20.54
C ASP A 18 -9.35 6.71 -20.69
N ASN A 19 -8.12 7.19 -20.49
CA ASN A 19 -6.90 6.38 -20.51
C ASN A 19 -6.70 5.52 -19.26
N LEU A 20 -7.50 5.72 -18.21
CA LEU A 20 -7.38 4.91 -17.00
C LEU A 20 -7.90 3.49 -17.23
N MET A 21 -7.23 2.52 -16.65
CA MET A 21 -7.73 1.14 -16.52
C MET A 21 -9.09 1.16 -15.81
N ASP A 22 -10.03 0.32 -16.25
CA ASP A 22 -11.41 0.31 -15.75
C ASP A 22 -11.51 0.16 -14.23
N ARG A 23 -10.60 -0.61 -13.62
CA ARG A 23 -10.51 -0.80 -12.16
C ARG A 23 -10.29 0.52 -11.40
N PHE A 24 -9.64 1.51 -12.03
CA PHE A 24 -9.26 2.77 -11.38
C PHE A 24 -10.08 4.00 -11.84
N LYS A 25 -11.05 3.82 -12.73
CA LYS A 25 -11.98 4.89 -13.14
C LYS A 25 -12.95 5.29 -12.03
N LYS A 26 -13.30 4.35 -11.15
CA LYS A 26 -14.25 4.55 -10.06
C LYS A 26 -13.67 3.95 -8.79
N LEU A 27 -13.09 4.81 -7.98
CA LEU A 27 -12.49 4.42 -6.72
C LEU A 27 -13.54 4.25 -5.62
N ALA A 28 -13.28 3.42 -4.62
CA ALA A 28 -14.20 3.21 -3.50
C ALA A 28 -14.52 4.52 -2.75
N CYS A 29 -13.60 5.49 -2.73
CA CYS A 29 -13.81 6.82 -2.14
C CYS A 29 -14.58 7.78 -3.07
N ASP A 30 -14.70 7.47 -4.37
CA ASP A 30 -15.38 8.29 -5.38
C ASP A 30 -16.07 7.38 -6.42
N PRO A 31 -17.17 6.69 -6.04
CA PRO A 31 -17.84 5.71 -6.89
C PRO A 31 -18.39 6.26 -8.21
N GLU A 32 -18.56 7.57 -8.29
CA GLU A 32 -19.02 8.24 -9.51
C GLU A 32 -17.86 8.75 -10.39
N GLY A 33 -16.61 8.71 -9.89
CA GLY A 33 -15.42 9.20 -10.60
C GLY A 33 -15.44 10.70 -10.89
N LYS A 34 -16.02 11.50 -9.98
CA LYS A 34 -16.21 12.94 -10.20
C LYS A 34 -15.15 13.82 -9.56
N TYR A 35 -14.49 13.36 -8.52
CA TYR A 35 -13.68 14.18 -7.62
C TYR A 35 -12.23 13.76 -7.54
N THR A 36 -11.91 12.56 -8.01
CA THR A 36 -10.58 11.99 -7.91
C THR A 36 -10.11 11.39 -9.23
N VAL A 37 -8.80 11.45 -9.46
CA VAL A 37 -8.14 10.75 -10.58
C VAL A 37 -7.02 9.93 -10.00
N CYS A 38 -7.05 8.63 -10.23
CA CYS A 38 -5.98 7.74 -9.82
C CYS A 38 -4.67 8.14 -10.50
N TYR A 39 -3.60 8.20 -9.71
CA TYR A 39 -2.28 8.62 -10.15
C TYR A 39 -1.27 7.48 -10.12
N SER A 40 -1.28 6.68 -9.07
CA SER A 40 -0.48 5.48 -8.90
C SER A 40 -1.23 4.46 -8.04
N TRP A 41 -0.81 3.21 -8.11
CA TRP A 41 -1.38 2.15 -7.30
C TRP A 41 -0.33 1.08 -6.98
N GLY A 42 -0.65 0.22 -6.03
CA GLY A 42 0.22 -0.90 -5.68
C GLY A 42 -0.39 -1.77 -4.60
N VAL A 43 0.36 -2.78 -4.21
CA VAL A 43 0.02 -3.67 -3.10
C VAL A 43 1.05 -3.56 -1.99
N THR A 44 0.69 -3.92 -0.78
CA THR A 44 1.67 -4.14 0.28
C THR A 44 2.24 -5.54 0.16
N GLY A 45 3.52 -5.69 0.48
CA GLY A 45 4.18 -6.97 0.51
C GLY A 45 5.24 -7.01 1.61
N MET A 46 6.17 -7.93 1.48
CA MET A 46 7.31 -8.03 2.39
C MET A 46 8.60 -7.85 1.60
N VAL A 47 9.51 -7.04 2.12
CA VAL A 47 10.92 -7.06 1.73
C VAL A 47 11.68 -7.95 2.71
N TYR A 48 12.56 -8.78 2.22
CA TYR A 48 13.40 -9.66 3.06
C TYR A 48 14.82 -9.79 2.53
N ASP A 49 15.75 -9.99 3.45
CA ASP A 49 17.17 -10.22 3.17
C ASP A 49 17.41 -11.72 2.93
N LYS A 50 17.77 -12.10 1.68
CA LYS A 50 18.01 -13.49 1.25
C LYS A 50 19.16 -14.16 2.03
N THR A 51 20.06 -13.38 2.58
CA THR A 51 21.17 -13.91 3.38
C THR A 51 20.72 -14.41 4.75
N LYS A 52 19.61 -13.87 5.27
CA LYS A 52 19.03 -14.16 6.58
C LYS A 52 17.80 -15.04 6.50
N VAL A 53 16.91 -14.76 5.55
CA VAL A 53 15.68 -15.54 5.32
C VAL A 53 15.91 -16.54 4.19
N LYS A 54 16.10 -17.81 4.54
CA LYS A 54 16.53 -18.85 3.58
C LYS A 54 15.41 -19.36 2.67
N THR A 55 14.17 -19.23 3.09
CA THR A 55 13.00 -19.67 2.30
C THR A 55 12.15 -18.45 2.01
N LYS A 56 11.84 -18.22 0.73
CA LYS A 56 11.00 -17.09 0.31
C LYS A 56 9.66 -17.15 1.07
N PRO A 57 9.29 -16.09 1.80
CA PRO A 57 8.00 -16.03 2.50
C PRO A 57 6.84 -16.08 1.50
N ASP A 58 5.73 -16.70 1.88
CA ASP A 58 4.50 -16.74 1.08
C ASP A 58 3.25 -16.34 1.88
N SER A 59 3.44 -15.98 3.15
CA SER A 59 2.38 -15.60 4.09
C SER A 59 2.90 -14.55 5.06
N TRP A 60 1.99 -13.72 5.57
CA TRP A 60 2.26 -12.76 6.65
C TRP A 60 2.77 -13.44 7.93
N ASP A 61 2.58 -14.75 8.11
CA ASP A 61 3.14 -15.52 9.25
C ASP A 61 4.65 -15.39 9.37
N ALA A 62 5.37 -15.09 8.29
CA ALA A 62 6.81 -14.85 8.32
C ALA A 62 7.20 -13.72 9.29
N LEU A 63 6.31 -12.74 9.51
CA LEU A 63 6.50 -11.65 10.46
C LEU A 63 6.29 -12.09 11.94
N TRP A 64 5.91 -13.33 12.19
CA TRP A 64 5.81 -13.98 13.51
C TRP A 64 6.84 -15.11 13.67
N ASN A 65 7.78 -15.24 12.74
CA ASN A 65 8.80 -16.28 12.80
C ASN A 65 9.78 -16.03 13.95
N LYS A 66 9.81 -16.93 14.93
CA LYS A 66 10.67 -16.86 16.13
C LYS A 66 12.16 -16.93 15.79
N ASP A 67 12.53 -17.60 14.69
CA ASP A 67 13.92 -17.72 14.26
C ASP A 67 14.48 -16.36 13.76
N LEU A 68 13.62 -15.40 13.45
CA LEU A 68 13.97 -14.05 13.07
C LEU A 68 13.81 -13.02 14.21
N SER A 69 13.65 -13.49 15.45
CA SER A 69 13.45 -12.60 16.60
C SER A 69 14.53 -11.54 16.71
N GLY A 70 14.13 -10.29 16.94
CA GLY A 70 14.99 -9.12 16.99
C GLY A 70 15.47 -8.61 15.63
N GLN A 71 14.97 -9.19 14.52
CA GLN A 71 15.29 -8.79 13.15
C GLN A 71 14.05 -8.50 12.30
N ILE A 72 12.86 -8.56 12.88
CA ILE A 72 11.59 -8.27 12.21
C ILE A 72 11.24 -6.81 12.43
N LEU A 73 10.83 -6.13 11.37
CA LEU A 73 10.23 -4.80 11.43
C LEU A 73 8.72 -4.91 11.25
N MET A 74 7.99 -3.91 11.75
CA MET A 74 6.55 -3.78 11.55
C MET A 74 6.19 -2.31 11.30
N PHE A 75 5.09 -2.06 10.60
CA PHE A 75 4.57 -0.72 10.38
C PHE A 75 4.33 0.04 11.70
N ASN A 76 4.81 1.26 11.74
CA ASN A 76 4.44 2.25 12.77
C ASN A 76 3.15 3.01 12.35
N ASN A 77 2.20 2.27 11.83
CA ASN A 77 0.89 2.73 11.41
C ASN A 77 -0.14 1.71 11.91
N SER A 78 -1.08 2.17 12.72
CA SER A 78 -2.06 1.29 13.36
C SER A 78 -2.92 0.54 12.35
N ARG A 79 -3.27 1.17 11.23
CA ARG A 79 -4.16 0.62 10.22
C ARG A 79 -3.48 -0.53 9.47
N ASP A 80 -2.26 -0.31 8.99
CA ASP A 80 -1.51 -1.32 8.25
C ASP A 80 -1.11 -2.50 9.15
N ALA A 81 -0.56 -2.21 10.35
CA ALA A 81 -0.16 -3.25 11.28
C ALA A 81 -1.34 -4.13 11.72
N MET A 82 -2.48 -3.51 12.08
CA MET A 82 -3.69 -4.24 12.48
C MET A 82 -4.28 -5.04 11.31
N ALA A 83 -4.25 -4.49 10.10
CA ALA A 83 -4.79 -5.17 8.92
C ALA A 83 -4.02 -6.46 8.60
N ILE A 84 -2.68 -6.46 8.70
CA ILE A 84 -1.86 -7.67 8.54
C ILE A 84 -2.26 -8.72 9.60
N ALA A 85 -2.42 -8.29 10.85
CA ALA A 85 -2.84 -9.20 11.92
C ALA A 85 -4.28 -9.71 11.70
N MET A 86 -5.19 -8.87 11.19
CA MET A 86 -6.55 -9.27 10.83
C MET A 86 -6.58 -10.32 9.73
N GLN A 87 -5.77 -10.15 8.67
CA GLN A 87 -5.68 -11.14 7.59
C GLN A 87 -5.24 -12.50 8.11
N LEU A 88 -4.27 -12.57 9.01
CA LEU A 88 -3.85 -13.83 9.64
C LEU A 88 -4.96 -14.51 10.46
N GLU A 89 -5.90 -13.74 10.96
CA GLU A 89 -7.08 -14.22 11.69
C GLU A 89 -8.29 -14.46 10.76
N GLY A 90 -8.12 -14.33 9.43
CA GLY A 90 -9.20 -14.48 8.46
C GLY A 90 -10.28 -13.38 8.55
N ILE A 91 -9.91 -12.20 9.01
CA ILE A 91 -10.79 -11.04 9.18
C ILE A 91 -10.56 -10.08 8.01
N ASP A 92 -11.65 -9.59 7.41
CA ASP A 92 -11.58 -8.54 6.39
C ASP A 92 -11.26 -7.16 7.02
N PRO A 93 -10.08 -6.57 6.74
CA PRO A 93 -9.71 -5.28 7.31
C PRO A 93 -10.57 -4.12 6.81
N ALA A 94 -11.23 -4.27 5.65
CA ALA A 94 -12.07 -3.24 5.08
C ALA A 94 -13.39 -3.03 5.85
N ASN A 95 -13.88 -4.06 6.57
CA ASN A 95 -15.16 -4.05 7.26
C ASN A 95 -15.05 -4.44 8.75
N CYS A 96 -13.92 -4.13 9.39
CA CYS A 96 -13.64 -4.57 10.74
C CYS A 96 -14.48 -3.86 11.81
N THR A 97 -14.72 -4.57 12.91
CA THR A 97 -15.39 -4.10 14.12
C THR A 97 -14.39 -3.93 15.28
N LYS A 98 -14.79 -3.32 16.41
CA LYS A 98 -13.94 -3.27 17.61
C LYS A 98 -13.51 -4.66 18.11
N LYS A 99 -14.38 -5.67 17.98
CA LYS A 99 -14.04 -7.04 18.35
C LYS A 99 -12.95 -7.62 17.47
N ASP A 100 -12.92 -7.24 16.20
CA ASP A 100 -11.88 -7.64 15.26
C ASP A 100 -10.56 -6.92 15.55
N VAL A 101 -10.64 -5.65 15.95
CA VAL A 101 -9.47 -4.89 16.47
C VAL A 101 -8.89 -5.57 17.71
N ASP A 102 -9.72 -6.08 18.65
CA ASP A 102 -9.22 -6.80 19.83
C ASP A 102 -8.45 -8.06 19.46
N LYS A 103 -8.93 -8.83 18.46
CA LYS A 103 -8.20 -10.03 17.96
C LYS A 103 -6.87 -9.65 17.32
N ALA A 104 -6.87 -8.65 16.43
CA ALA A 104 -5.66 -8.15 15.81
C ALA A 104 -4.66 -7.63 16.85
N ALA A 105 -5.13 -6.92 17.87
CA ALA A 105 -4.31 -6.44 18.97
C ALA A 105 -3.66 -7.59 19.76
N ALA A 106 -4.42 -8.66 20.03
CA ALA A 106 -3.87 -9.85 20.68
C ALA A 106 -2.77 -10.50 19.82
N LYS A 107 -2.99 -10.61 18.50
CA LYS A 107 -2.00 -11.13 17.55
C LYS A 107 -0.73 -10.28 17.49
N LEU A 108 -0.86 -8.95 17.47
CA LEU A 108 0.29 -8.03 17.52
C LEU A 108 1.04 -8.07 18.86
N LYS A 109 0.36 -8.32 19.98
CA LYS A 109 1.03 -8.55 21.27
C LYS A 109 1.89 -9.80 21.27
N GLU A 110 1.46 -10.87 20.58
CA GLU A 110 2.27 -12.08 20.39
C GLU A 110 3.53 -11.80 19.54
N GLN A 111 3.43 -10.89 18.56
CA GLN A 111 4.52 -10.51 17.69
C GLN A 111 5.54 -9.61 18.40
N LYS A 112 5.10 -8.71 19.27
CA LYS A 112 5.92 -7.65 19.85
C LYS A 112 7.28 -8.12 20.39
N PRO A 113 7.39 -9.23 21.15
CA PRO A 113 8.67 -9.74 21.65
C PRO A 113 9.65 -10.15 20.54
N LEU A 114 9.15 -10.38 19.31
CA LEU A 114 9.95 -10.77 18.16
C LEU A 114 10.45 -9.57 17.36
N LEU A 115 9.82 -8.40 17.52
CA LEU A 115 10.15 -7.22 16.75
C LEU A 115 11.48 -6.63 17.16
N LYS A 116 12.21 -6.12 16.17
CA LYS A 116 13.30 -5.17 16.38
C LYS A 116 12.72 -3.80 16.69
N LYS A 117 11.80 -3.31 15.87
CA LYS A 117 11.09 -2.04 16.06
C LYS A 117 9.92 -1.85 15.11
N TYR A 118 9.10 -0.87 15.42
CA TYR A 118 8.11 -0.29 14.50
C TYR A 118 8.78 0.79 13.64
N VAL A 119 8.48 0.82 12.35
CA VAL A 119 9.08 1.74 11.36
C VAL A 119 8.05 2.29 10.38
N MET A 120 8.36 3.44 9.81
CA MET A 120 7.87 3.91 8.51
C MET A 120 9.09 4.08 7.60
N ASP A 121 9.45 5.26 7.19
CA ASP A 121 10.56 5.50 6.24
C ASP A 121 11.93 5.00 6.73
N GLN A 122 12.08 4.73 8.05
CA GLN A 122 13.30 4.10 8.58
C GLN A 122 13.53 2.69 8.03
N VAL A 123 12.52 2.05 7.43
CA VAL A 123 12.63 0.75 6.78
C VAL A 123 13.74 0.74 5.71
N PHE A 124 13.89 1.81 4.95
CA PHE A 124 14.95 1.95 3.94
C PHE A 124 16.34 1.74 4.57
N THR A 125 16.67 2.53 5.58
CA THR A 125 17.97 2.40 6.26
C THR A 125 18.18 1.01 6.87
N GLU A 126 17.13 0.41 7.44
CA GLU A 126 17.21 -0.90 8.08
C GLU A 126 17.44 -2.04 7.10
N MET A 127 16.73 -2.01 5.97
CA MET A 127 16.80 -3.08 4.97
C MET A 127 17.98 -2.90 4.02
N GLU A 128 18.19 -1.70 3.48
CA GLU A 128 19.30 -1.42 2.56
C GLU A 128 20.68 -1.66 3.17
N ASN A 129 20.84 -1.45 4.48
CA ASN A 129 22.08 -1.76 5.21
C ASN A 129 22.08 -3.16 5.84
N SER A 130 21.16 -4.02 5.46
CA SER A 130 21.06 -5.39 6.00
C SER A 130 21.01 -5.45 7.54
N GLN A 131 20.41 -4.46 8.18
CA GLN A 131 20.29 -4.41 9.65
C GLN A 131 19.10 -5.19 10.19
N SER A 132 18.14 -5.56 9.31
CA SER A 132 16.96 -6.34 9.63
C SER A 132 16.78 -7.48 8.62
N ALA A 133 15.97 -8.48 8.96
CA ALA A 133 15.78 -9.64 8.11
C ALA A 133 14.54 -9.53 7.23
N ILE A 134 13.46 -8.93 7.73
CA ILE A 134 12.17 -8.87 7.04
C ILE A 134 11.35 -7.67 7.54
N ALA A 135 10.62 -7.07 6.61
CA ALA A 135 9.69 -5.97 6.88
C ALA A 135 8.48 -6.03 5.95
N PRO A 136 7.27 -5.68 6.40
CA PRO A 136 6.17 -5.34 5.49
C PRO A 136 6.37 -3.93 4.98
N TYR A 137 6.11 -3.68 3.69
CA TYR A 137 6.11 -2.32 3.14
C TYR A 137 5.33 -2.25 1.81
N TYR A 138 5.33 -1.08 1.18
CA TYR A 138 4.64 -0.81 -0.08
C TYR A 138 5.50 -1.24 -1.28
N ALA A 139 4.87 -1.78 -2.31
CA ALA A 139 5.56 -2.43 -3.43
C ALA A 139 6.62 -1.54 -4.11
N GLY A 140 6.30 -0.29 -4.45
CA GLY A 140 7.24 0.61 -5.12
C GLY A 140 8.48 0.89 -4.28
N ASP A 141 8.30 1.14 -2.98
CA ASP A 141 9.41 1.36 -2.06
C ASP A 141 10.25 0.09 -1.86
N ILE A 142 9.62 -1.09 -1.86
CA ILE A 142 10.34 -2.38 -1.81
C ILE A 142 11.22 -2.54 -3.05
N MET A 143 10.71 -2.22 -4.24
CA MET A 143 11.51 -2.28 -5.46
C MET A 143 12.70 -1.33 -5.40
N THR A 144 12.51 -0.10 -4.89
CA THR A 144 13.60 0.86 -4.68
C THR A 144 14.65 0.34 -3.69
N MET A 145 14.25 -0.32 -2.60
CA MET A 145 15.20 -0.94 -1.66
C MET A 145 15.98 -2.09 -2.31
N ILE A 146 15.34 -2.90 -3.16
CA ILE A 146 16.00 -4.00 -3.90
C ILE A 146 17.02 -3.45 -4.89
N ASP A 147 16.73 -2.35 -5.58
CA ASP A 147 17.66 -1.70 -6.49
C ASP A 147 18.92 -1.19 -5.75
N ASN A 148 18.78 -0.80 -4.49
CA ASN A 148 19.87 -0.31 -3.66
C ASN A 148 20.66 -1.42 -2.93
N ASN A 149 20.10 -2.63 -2.79
CA ASN A 149 20.75 -3.76 -2.14
C ASN A 149 20.34 -5.09 -2.79
N GLU A 150 21.26 -5.71 -3.53
CA GLU A 150 21.04 -6.97 -4.25
C GLU A 150 20.75 -8.19 -3.35
N ASP A 151 21.04 -8.10 -2.05
CA ASP A 151 20.71 -9.16 -1.09
C ASP A 151 19.23 -9.16 -0.69
N LEU A 152 18.49 -8.12 -1.05
CA LEU A 152 17.05 -8.04 -0.82
C LEU A 152 16.26 -8.74 -1.91
N ASP A 153 15.06 -9.17 -1.55
CA ASP A 153 14.05 -9.66 -2.47
C ASP A 153 12.67 -9.38 -1.87
N TYR A 154 11.63 -9.51 -2.68
CA TYR A 154 10.25 -9.31 -2.25
C TYR A 154 9.50 -10.62 -2.06
N ALA A 155 8.45 -10.58 -1.26
CA ALA A 155 7.49 -11.66 -1.11
C ALA A 155 6.07 -11.12 -1.08
N MET A 156 5.17 -11.82 -1.77
CA MET A 156 3.73 -11.54 -1.78
C MET A 156 3.02 -12.58 -0.93
N PRO A 157 2.18 -12.15 0.03
CA PRO A 157 1.33 -13.08 0.76
C PRO A 157 0.31 -13.71 -0.19
N LYS A 158 0.22 -15.04 -0.22
CA LYS A 158 -0.67 -15.79 -1.13
C LYS A 158 -2.18 -15.52 -0.91
N ASP A 159 -2.52 -15.04 0.27
CA ASP A 159 -3.90 -14.76 0.68
C ASP A 159 -4.34 -13.32 0.34
N GLY A 160 -3.52 -12.60 -0.42
CA GLY A 160 -3.76 -11.20 -0.76
C GLY A 160 -3.18 -10.22 0.27
N SER A 161 -3.32 -8.94 -0.01
CA SER A 161 -2.83 -7.86 0.84
C SER A 161 -3.66 -6.59 0.68
N ASN A 162 -3.18 -5.45 1.18
CA ASN A 162 -3.79 -4.17 0.87
C ASN A 162 -3.48 -3.77 -0.58
N LEU A 163 -4.54 -3.59 -1.39
CA LEU A 163 -4.49 -2.84 -2.65
C LEU A 163 -4.73 -1.37 -2.31
N PHE A 164 -3.77 -0.53 -2.55
CA PHE A 164 -3.90 0.91 -2.37
C PHE A 164 -3.80 1.65 -3.70
N TYR A 165 -4.31 2.84 -3.71
CA TYR A 165 -4.19 3.77 -4.82
C TYR A 165 -4.04 5.20 -4.29
N ASP A 166 -3.19 5.96 -4.95
CA ASP A 166 -3.04 7.39 -4.74
C ASP A 166 -3.85 8.15 -5.77
N ALA A 167 -4.63 9.09 -5.32
CA ALA A 167 -5.51 9.83 -6.18
C ALA A 167 -5.31 11.34 -6.02
N MET A 168 -5.25 12.03 -7.16
CA MET A 168 -5.25 13.49 -7.20
C MET A 168 -6.68 14.01 -7.06
N CYS A 169 -6.86 15.09 -6.30
CA CYS A 169 -8.12 15.79 -6.18
C CYS A 169 -7.90 17.29 -6.04
N ILE A 170 -8.91 18.09 -6.39
CA ILE A 170 -8.88 19.54 -6.26
C ILE A 170 -9.76 19.95 -5.08
N PRO A 171 -9.20 20.52 -4.00
CA PRO A 171 -10.00 20.99 -2.88
C PRO A 171 -11.01 22.07 -3.30
N LYS A 172 -12.23 22.03 -2.76
CA LYS A 172 -13.29 22.98 -3.08
C LYS A 172 -12.91 24.45 -2.82
N CYS A 173 -12.00 24.70 -1.90
CA CYS A 173 -11.49 26.04 -1.59
C CYS A 173 -10.40 26.52 -2.56
N SER A 174 -9.97 25.70 -3.53
CA SER A 174 -8.94 26.08 -4.50
C SER A 174 -9.39 27.30 -5.33
N LYS A 175 -8.49 28.28 -5.44
CA LYS A 175 -8.69 29.47 -6.29
C LYS A 175 -8.12 29.29 -7.70
N ASN A 176 -7.39 28.19 -7.94
CA ASN A 176 -6.69 27.92 -9.19
C ASN A 176 -7.15 26.60 -9.83
N LYS A 177 -8.47 26.35 -9.81
CA LYS A 177 -9.05 25.08 -10.31
C LYS A 177 -8.59 24.76 -11.73
N GLU A 178 -8.66 25.70 -12.65
CA GLU A 178 -8.29 25.51 -14.05
C GLU A 178 -6.81 25.07 -14.23
N ASN A 179 -5.90 25.66 -13.46
CA ASN A 179 -4.49 25.28 -13.51
C ASN A 179 -4.26 23.88 -12.87
N ALA A 180 -5.01 23.57 -11.82
CA ALA A 180 -4.96 22.25 -11.21
C ALA A 180 -5.48 21.15 -12.16
N GLU A 181 -6.56 21.41 -12.90
CA GLU A 181 -7.07 20.50 -13.94
C GLU A 181 -6.05 20.30 -15.06
N LYS A 182 -5.39 21.37 -15.51
CA LYS A 182 -4.31 21.27 -16.51
C LYS A 182 -3.14 20.42 -16.02
N PHE A 183 -2.76 20.59 -14.75
CA PHE A 183 -1.69 19.80 -14.15
C PHE A 183 -2.08 18.31 -14.02
N ILE A 184 -3.31 18.01 -13.57
CA ILE A 184 -3.79 16.64 -13.49
C ILE A 184 -3.85 16.00 -14.89
N ASN A 185 -4.34 16.72 -15.91
CA ASN A 185 -4.32 16.24 -17.29
C ASN A 185 -2.88 15.95 -17.79
N PHE A 186 -1.94 16.84 -17.49
CA PHE A 186 -0.52 16.61 -17.80
C PHE A 186 0.01 15.33 -17.15
N MET A 187 -0.34 15.08 -15.88
CA MET A 187 0.07 13.88 -15.17
C MET A 187 -0.59 12.59 -15.71
N GLN A 188 -1.70 12.72 -16.45
CA GLN A 188 -2.38 11.60 -17.13
C GLN A 188 -1.94 11.40 -18.58
N ASP A 189 -1.07 12.27 -19.12
CA ASP A 189 -0.42 12.01 -20.41
C ASP A 189 0.35 10.68 -20.33
N PRO A 190 0.18 9.77 -21.31
CA PRO A 190 0.77 8.43 -21.23
C PRO A 190 2.30 8.42 -21.07
N GLU A 191 3.01 9.31 -21.76
CA GLU A 191 4.47 9.42 -21.66
C GLU A 191 4.88 9.90 -20.26
N ILE A 192 4.14 10.88 -19.71
CA ILE A 192 4.40 11.39 -18.36
C ILE A 192 4.04 10.37 -17.29
N ALA A 193 2.94 9.64 -17.48
CA ALA A 193 2.53 8.57 -16.56
C ALA A 193 3.55 7.42 -16.53
N ALA A 194 4.13 7.07 -17.68
CA ALA A 194 5.22 6.10 -17.76
C ALA A 194 6.51 6.60 -17.08
N ALA A 195 6.91 7.86 -17.33
CA ALA A 195 8.07 8.46 -16.67
C ALA A 195 7.89 8.52 -15.12
N ASN A 196 6.69 8.80 -14.65
CA ASN A 196 6.37 8.74 -13.21
C ASN A 196 6.50 7.32 -12.67
N PHE A 197 6.01 6.32 -13.40
CA PHE A 197 6.18 4.92 -13.03
C PHE A 197 7.67 4.55 -12.88
N GLU A 198 8.48 4.87 -13.87
CA GLU A 198 9.92 4.59 -13.85
C GLU A 198 10.66 5.25 -12.67
N TYR A 199 10.22 6.44 -12.28
CA TYR A 199 10.83 7.15 -11.15
C TYR A 199 10.36 6.65 -9.78
N LEU A 200 9.07 6.28 -9.66
CA LEU A 200 8.44 5.95 -8.39
C LEU A 200 8.42 4.45 -8.09
N ASN A 201 8.58 3.60 -9.11
CA ASN A 201 8.36 2.14 -9.04
C ASN A 201 6.93 1.72 -8.61
N TYR A 202 5.96 2.65 -8.59
CA TYR A 202 4.55 2.37 -8.34
C TYR A 202 3.77 2.22 -9.63
N ALA A 203 2.94 1.18 -9.74
CA ALA A 203 2.20 0.89 -10.95
C ALA A 203 1.35 2.07 -11.44
N THR A 204 1.40 2.31 -12.75
CA THR A 204 0.55 3.31 -13.38
C THR A 204 -0.88 2.79 -13.58
N PRO A 205 -1.91 3.58 -13.30
CA PRO A 205 -3.28 3.25 -13.66
C PRO A 205 -3.63 3.59 -15.11
N ASN A 206 -2.71 4.21 -15.87
CA ASN A 206 -2.92 4.63 -17.25
C ASN A 206 -2.70 3.44 -18.20
N GLN A 207 -3.77 2.99 -18.88
CA GLN A 207 -3.74 1.84 -19.77
C GLN A 207 -2.80 2.05 -20.96
N VAL A 208 -2.84 3.23 -21.57
CA VAL A 208 -1.98 3.54 -22.74
C VAL A 208 -0.51 3.59 -22.33
N ALA A 209 -0.21 4.17 -21.15
CA ALA A 209 1.16 4.16 -20.62
C ALA A 209 1.63 2.71 -20.40
N TYR A 210 0.79 1.88 -19.79
CA TYR A 210 1.09 0.46 -19.58
C TYR A 210 1.32 -0.28 -20.89
N ASP A 211 0.46 -0.11 -21.90
CA ASP A 211 0.51 -0.86 -23.14
C ASP A 211 1.72 -0.46 -24.00
N ASP A 212 1.97 0.85 -24.15
CA ASP A 212 2.87 1.38 -25.19
C ASP A 212 4.25 1.82 -24.66
N TYR A 213 4.39 2.12 -23.36
CA TYR A 213 5.61 2.73 -22.80
C TYR A 213 6.33 1.89 -21.75
N ILE A 214 5.68 0.90 -21.15
CA ILE A 214 6.32 0.03 -20.15
C ILE A 214 6.88 -1.22 -20.80
N ASP A 215 8.12 -1.56 -20.46
CA ASP A 215 8.80 -2.74 -20.98
C ASP A 215 8.08 -4.03 -20.63
N GLU A 216 8.01 -4.96 -21.58
CA GLU A 216 7.35 -6.26 -21.43
C GLU A 216 7.92 -7.12 -20.27
N ASP A 217 9.20 -6.97 -19.96
CA ASP A 217 9.80 -7.70 -18.83
C ASP A 217 9.39 -7.11 -17.49
N VAL A 218 9.16 -5.80 -17.43
CA VAL A 218 8.62 -5.12 -16.22
C VAL A 218 7.15 -5.48 -16.01
N LYS A 219 6.35 -5.56 -17.09
CA LYS A 219 4.94 -6.01 -17.01
C LYS A 219 4.78 -7.42 -16.45
N LYS A 220 5.78 -8.29 -16.59
CA LYS A 220 5.81 -9.65 -16.02
C LYS A 220 6.13 -9.69 -14.52
N ASN A 221 6.56 -8.58 -13.94
CA ASN A 221 6.81 -8.52 -12.51
C ASN A 221 5.47 -8.46 -11.75
N GLU A 222 5.03 -9.60 -11.26
CA GLU A 222 3.76 -9.74 -10.53
C GLU A 222 3.69 -8.93 -9.22
N PHE A 223 4.81 -8.44 -8.72
CA PHE A 223 4.81 -7.58 -7.53
C PHE A 223 4.46 -6.12 -7.88
N ILE A 224 4.84 -5.67 -9.08
CA ILE A 224 4.50 -4.33 -9.59
C ILE A 224 3.11 -4.37 -10.23
N PHE A 225 2.88 -5.37 -11.11
CA PHE A 225 1.64 -5.57 -11.83
C PHE A 225 1.03 -6.94 -11.49
N PRO A 226 0.43 -7.09 -10.29
CA PRO A 226 -0.21 -8.33 -9.88
C PRO A 226 -1.33 -8.73 -10.83
N SER A 227 -1.51 -10.05 -10.98
CA SER A 227 -2.63 -10.60 -11.75
C SER A 227 -3.99 -10.21 -11.15
N ASP A 228 -5.03 -10.16 -11.98
CA ASP A 228 -6.39 -9.91 -11.50
C ASP A 228 -6.81 -10.95 -10.44
N GLU A 229 -6.40 -12.22 -10.58
CA GLU A 229 -6.66 -13.27 -9.59
C GLU A 229 -6.07 -12.92 -8.22
N TYR A 230 -4.87 -12.32 -8.19
CA TYR A 230 -4.27 -11.87 -6.94
C TYR A 230 -4.97 -10.62 -6.40
N LEU A 231 -5.27 -9.65 -7.25
CA LEU A 231 -5.96 -8.41 -6.87
C LEU A 231 -7.36 -8.66 -6.31
N ASP A 232 -8.04 -9.70 -6.78
CA ASP A 232 -9.37 -10.10 -6.26
C ASP A 232 -9.31 -10.67 -4.83
N LYS A 233 -8.12 -11.09 -4.35
CA LYS A 233 -7.87 -11.48 -2.95
C LYS A 233 -7.48 -10.29 -2.07
N CYS A 234 -7.14 -9.16 -2.69
CA CYS A 234 -6.72 -7.96 -1.98
C CYS A 234 -7.93 -7.19 -1.43
N TYR A 235 -7.72 -6.52 -0.32
CA TYR A 235 -8.69 -5.55 0.21
C TYR A 235 -8.24 -4.13 -0.08
N VAL A 236 -9.21 -3.25 -0.23
CA VAL A 236 -9.00 -1.80 -0.23
C VAL A 236 -9.51 -1.26 1.09
N PHE A 237 -8.73 -0.43 1.75
CA PHE A 237 -9.20 0.21 2.97
C PHE A 237 -10.47 1.02 2.73
N SER A 238 -11.55 0.62 3.39
CA SER A 238 -12.79 1.39 3.44
C SER A 238 -12.74 2.41 4.59
N ASN A 239 -13.70 3.32 4.59
CA ASN A 239 -13.90 4.23 5.72
C ASN A 239 -14.64 3.48 6.84
N VAL A 240 -13.90 2.91 7.79
CA VAL A 240 -14.50 2.40 9.04
C VAL A 240 -15.00 3.58 9.89
N SER A 241 -15.94 3.33 10.80
CA SER A 241 -16.45 4.41 11.67
C SER A 241 -15.34 5.04 12.52
N ASP A 242 -15.47 6.34 12.81
CA ASP A 242 -14.52 7.08 13.67
C ASP A 242 -14.29 6.38 15.01
N GLU A 243 -15.32 5.72 15.53
CA GLU A 243 -15.26 4.98 16.77
C GLU A 243 -14.35 3.74 16.66
N VAL A 244 -14.44 2.99 15.58
CA VAL A 244 -13.57 1.84 15.32
C VAL A 244 -12.15 2.29 15.05
N TYR A 245 -11.97 3.34 14.24
CA TYR A 245 -10.66 3.87 13.92
C TYR A 245 -9.92 4.41 15.16
N SER A 246 -10.61 5.23 15.98
CA SER A 246 -10.06 5.75 17.24
C SER A 246 -9.69 4.62 18.19
N TYR A 247 -10.54 3.58 18.29
CA TYR A 247 -10.27 2.41 19.10
C TYR A 247 -9.04 1.63 18.60
N MET A 248 -8.91 1.48 17.31
CA MET A 248 -7.73 0.84 16.67
C MET A 248 -6.44 1.57 17.03
N GLN A 249 -6.43 2.90 16.92
CA GLN A 249 -5.29 3.73 17.31
C GLN A 249 -4.95 3.57 18.81
N GLU A 250 -5.96 3.61 19.68
CA GLU A 250 -5.77 3.44 21.12
C GLU A 250 -5.14 2.08 21.47
N GLN A 251 -5.65 1.00 20.86
CA GLN A 251 -5.10 -0.35 21.10
C GLN A 251 -3.67 -0.46 20.57
N PHE A 252 -3.38 0.13 19.42
CA PHE A 252 -2.03 0.10 18.85
C PHE A 252 -1.01 0.84 19.73
N VAL A 253 -1.36 2.03 20.22
CA VAL A 253 -0.51 2.78 21.18
C VAL A 253 -0.25 1.96 22.45
N LYS A 254 -1.26 1.27 22.99
CA LYS A 254 -1.08 0.38 24.14
C LYS A 254 -0.09 -0.76 23.85
N ILE A 255 -0.20 -1.40 22.67
CA ILE A 255 0.72 -2.45 22.27
C ILE A 255 2.17 -1.92 22.20
N GLN A 256 2.35 -0.72 21.69
CA GLN A 256 3.68 -0.12 21.59
C GLN A 256 4.29 0.24 22.96
N ALA A 257 3.47 0.57 23.93
CA ALA A 257 3.88 0.98 25.27
C ALA A 257 4.23 -0.19 26.19
N ASP A 258 3.56 -1.36 26.03
CA ASP A 258 3.83 -2.59 26.81
C ASP A 258 5.21 -3.17 26.48
#